data_74151d510fc35118dee6dd43de40b3b4
#
_entry.id   74151d510fc35118dee6dd43de40b3b4
#
_cell.length_a   1.000
_cell.length_b   1.000
_cell.length_c   1.000
_cell.angle_alpha   90.00
_cell.angle_beta   90.00
_cell.angle_gamma   90.00
#
_symmetry.space_group_name_H-M   'P 1'
#
loop_
_entity.id
_entity.type
_entity.pdbx_description
1 polymer ?
#
loop_
_entity_poly.entity_id
_entity_poly.type
_entity_poly.pdbx_seq_one_letter_code
_entity_poly.pdbx_strand_id
1 'polypeptide(L)'
;MRAQDFVSDKDLQKRLFPELDEDISALKIPSSQLRNNEVMAFYQGRQNADDDYAFVLKMNKVGVRYYRKQILKDIDWEVKRGEKWALLGANGSGKSTLLSLVCADNPQAYANDICLFDRKRGSGESIWSIKKRIGYISPEMHHYYRQDISCLKVVASGYFDTIGLYRQASQEQLHEAFEMMSLFHAAHLADKPFLQCSYGEQRLVLLVRVFVKRPPLVILDEPLHGLDAGKKRLALHLIDQYCRDSSTSLIYVTHYEEEIPACVGLRKIIPQG
;
A
#
# COMPACT_ATOMS: atom_id res chain seq x y z
N MET A 1 -7.38 -14.89 21.53
CA MET A 1 -8.46 -13.94 21.25
C MET A 1 -8.90 -14.15 19.80
N ARG A 2 -10.20 -14.34 19.56
CA ARG A 2 -10.72 -14.56 18.19
C ARG A 2 -11.03 -13.20 17.58
N ALA A 3 -11.04 -13.09 16.23
CA ALA A 3 -11.47 -11.86 15.56
C ALA A 3 -12.85 -11.38 16.04
N GLN A 4 -13.73 -12.31 16.44
CA GLN A 4 -15.02 -12.02 17.08
C GLN A 4 -14.90 -11.24 18.40
N ASP A 5 -13.82 -11.45 19.16
CA ASP A 5 -13.61 -10.73 20.42
C ASP A 5 -13.29 -9.25 20.18
N PHE A 6 -12.72 -8.92 19.01
CA PHE A 6 -12.49 -7.54 18.58
C PHE A 6 -13.75 -6.88 18.00
N VAL A 7 -14.56 -7.65 17.26
CA VAL A 7 -15.81 -7.16 16.66
C VAL A 7 -16.86 -6.93 17.73
N SER A 8 -16.86 -7.74 18.82
CA SER A 8 -17.79 -7.60 19.93
C SER A 8 -17.45 -6.47 20.90
N ASP A 9 -16.27 -5.88 20.81
CA ASP A 9 -15.92 -4.69 21.58
C ASP A 9 -16.57 -3.44 20.96
N LYS A 10 -17.88 -3.33 21.18
CA LYS A 10 -18.70 -2.19 20.76
C LYS A 10 -18.23 -0.87 21.36
N ASP A 11 -17.54 -0.91 22.51
CA ASP A 11 -16.99 0.28 23.13
C ASP A 11 -15.74 0.76 22.42
N LEU A 12 -14.90 -0.16 21.92
CA LEU A 12 -13.76 0.18 21.08
C LEU A 12 -14.21 0.75 19.73
N GLN A 13 -15.20 0.11 19.09
CA GLN A 13 -15.79 0.59 17.85
C GLN A 13 -16.46 1.96 18.05
N LYS A 14 -17.24 2.16 19.08
CA LYS A 14 -17.87 3.46 19.40
C LYS A 14 -16.87 4.54 19.77
N ARG A 15 -15.77 4.18 20.44
CA ARG A 15 -14.70 5.15 20.78
C ARG A 15 -13.88 5.57 19.59
N LEU A 16 -13.59 4.67 18.66
CA LEU A 16 -12.79 4.95 17.47
C LEU A 16 -13.65 5.52 16.33
N PHE A 17 -14.93 5.08 16.22
CA PHE A 17 -15.83 5.44 15.12
C PHE A 17 -17.28 5.53 15.62
N PRO A 18 -17.69 6.64 16.24
CA PRO A 18 -19.03 6.81 16.78
C PRO A 18 -20.16 6.79 15.73
N GLU A 19 -19.84 6.81 14.45
CA GLU A 19 -20.80 6.94 13.32
C GLU A 19 -20.87 5.68 12.44
N LEU A 20 -20.42 4.53 12.94
CA LEU A 20 -20.37 3.26 12.18
C LEU A 20 -21.76 2.69 11.79
N ASP A 21 -22.85 3.25 12.31
CA ASP A 21 -24.22 2.81 11.99
C ASP A 21 -24.84 3.52 10.77
N GLU A 22 -24.14 4.46 10.11
CA GLU A 22 -24.66 5.13 8.93
C GLU A 22 -24.13 4.54 7.62
N ASP A 23 -25.05 4.30 6.71
CA ASP A 23 -24.83 3.81 5.34
C ASP A 23 -23.70 4.60 4.67
N ILE A 24 -22.68 3.91 4.16
CA ILE A 24 -21.49 4.50 3.52
C ILE A 24 -21.84 5.48 2.38
N SER A 25 -23.05 5.35 1.82
CA SER A 25 -23.59 6.27 0.80
C SER A 25 -23.97 7.65 1.35
N ALA A 26 -24.10 7.80 2.66
CA ALA A 26 -24.51 9.03 3.34
C ALA A 26 -23.36 9.72 4.08
N LEU A 27 -22.14 9.20 4.06
CA LEU A 27 -20.98 9.79 4.74
C LEU A 27 -20.66 11.18 4.16
N LYS A 28 -21.28 12.19 4.73
CA LYS A 28 -20.64 13.50 4.88
C LYS A 28 -19.43 13.24 5.76
N ILE A 29 -18.22 13.23 5.18
CA ILE A 29 -16.98 13.10 5.91
C ILE A 29 -16.99 14.17 7.00
N PRO A 30 -17.11 13.81 8.29
CA PRO A 30 -17.10 14.81 9.33
C PRO A 30 -15.70 15.41 9.38
N SER A 31 -15.62 16.71 9.52
CA SER A 31 -14.41 17.49 9.77
C SER A 31 -13.82 17.24 11.18
N SER A 32 -13.94 16.03 11.71
CA SER A 32 -13.38 15.62 13.01
C SER A 32 -11.90 15.29 12.90
N GLN A 33 -11.09 16.29 12.52
CA GLN A 33 -9.63 16.20 12.45
C GLN A 33 -8.96 15.80 13.78
N LEU A 34 -9.62 15.97 14.92
CA LEU A 34 -9.04 15.78 16.25
C LEU A 34 -8.94 14.30 16.69
N ARG A 35 -9.84 13.41 16.25
CA ARG A 35 -9.78 11.98 16.62
C ARG A 35 -8.92 11.15 15.69
N ASN A 36 -8.85 11.50 14.41
CA ASN A 36 -7.95 10.86 13.47
C ASN A 36 -6.47 11.16 13.80
N ASN A 37 -6.17 12.34 14.37
CA ASN A 37 -4.82 12.71 14.78
C ASN A 37 -4.30 11.86 15.95
N GLU A 38 -5.13 11.43 16.89
CA GLU A 38 -4.70 10.56 18.00
C GLU A 38 -4.40 9.14 17.52
N VAL A 39 -5.23 8.61 16.63
CA VAL A 39 -5.00 7.29 16.01
C VAL A 39 -3.76 7.34 15.12
N MET A 40 -3.61 8.40 14.32
CA MET A 40 -2.43 8.61 13.48
C MET A 40 -1.15 8.84 14.30
N ALA A 41 -1.21 9.58 15.41
CA ALA A 41 -0.08 9.77 16.32
C ALA A 41 0.38 8.44 16.95
N PHE A 42 -0.56 7.55 17.31
CA PHE A 42 -0.25 6.20 17.77
C PHE A 42 0.53 5.39 16.71
N TYR A 43 0.19 5.58 15.43
CA TYR A 43 0.88 4.91 14.33
C TYR A 43 2.23 5.55 13.96
N GLN A 44 2.41 6.86 14.16
CA GLN A 44 3.67 7.56 13.89
C GLN A 44 4.79 7.22 14.89
N GLY A 45 4.44 6.90 16.15
CA GLY A 45 5.41 6.65 17.22
C GLY A 45 6.26 5.37 17.09
N ARG A 46 5.96 4.50 16.11
CA ARG A 46 6.66 3.21 15.94
C ARG A 46 7.44 3.10 14.62
N GLN A 47 7.90 4.21 14.05
CA GLN A 47 8.83 4.12 12.93
C GLN A 47 10.15 3.54 13.43
N ASN A 48 10.68 2.52 12.70
CA ASN A 48 11.98 1.96 13.01
C ASN A 48 13.03 3.08 12.99
N ALA A 49 13.56 3.42 14.16
CA ALA A 49 14.54 4.50 14.37
C ALA A 49 15.90 4.23 13.65
N ASP A 50 16.06 3.06 13.06
CA ASP A 50 17.32 2.57 12.46
C ASP A 50 17.45 2.83 10.95
N ASP A 51 16.50 3.56 10.35
CA ASP A 51 16.51 3.80 8.92
C ASP A 51 17.14 5.17 8.57
N ASP A 52 18.47 5.24 8.62
CA ASP A 52 19.24 6.38 8.11
C ASP A 52 19.45 6.22 6.59
N TYR A 53 18.53 6.76 5.79
CA TYR A 53 18.61 6.88 4.34
C TYR A 53 17.99 8.21 3.88
N ALA A 54 18.61 8.82 2.87
CA ALA A 54 18.12 10.05 2.24
C ALA A 54 17.21 9.76 1.05
N PHE A 55 17.52 8.69 0.31
CA PHE A 55 16.77 8.31 -0.88
C PHE A 55 16.15 6.93 -0.72
N VAL A 56 14.86 6.86 -1.04
CA VAL A 56 14.13 5.59 -1.12
C VAL A 56 14.49 4.83 -2.39
N LEU A 57 14.65 5.60 -3.49
CA LEU A 57 14.94 5.06 -4.82
C LEU A 57 15.89 6.00 -5.56
N LYS A 58 16.91 5.44 -6.16
CA LYS A 58 17.72 6.08 -7.20
C LYS A 58 17.84 5.14 -8.39
N MET A 59 17.56 5.65 -9.56
CA MET A 59 17.75 4.98 -10.86
C MET A 59 18.58 5.88 -11.74
N ASN A 60 19.65 5.32 -12.33
CA ASN A 60 20.53 6.04 -13.24
C ASN A 60 20.59 5.27 -14.57
N LYS A 61 20.08 5.87 -15.64
CA LYS A 61 20.02 5.33 -17.00
C LYS A 61 19.50 3.90 -17.05
N VAL A 62 18.46 3.61 -16.27
CA VAL A 62 17.89 2.27 -16.14
C VAL A 62 17.22 1.87 -17.45
N GLY A 63 17.55 0.67 -17.92
CA GLY A 63 16.99 0.09 -19.12
C GLY A 63 16.54 -1.35 -18.90
N VAL A 64 15.43 -1.73 -19.51
CA VAL A 64 14.91 -3.11 -19.49
C VAL A 64 14.60 -3.54 -20.91
N ARG A 65 15.09 -4.74 -21.25
CA ARG A 65 14.89 -5.33 -22.57
C ARG A 65 14.43 -6.77 -22.43
N TYR A 66 13.36 -7.12 -23.13
CA TYR A 66 12.93 -8.50 -23.28
C TYR A 66 13.09 -8.94 -24.74
N TYR A 67 13.94 -9.93 -24.96
CA TYR A 67 14.33 -10.37 -26.33
C TYR A 67 14.84 -9.18 -27.17
N ARG A 68 14.09 -8.80 -28.20
CA ARG A 68 14.44 -7.70 -29.11
C ARG A 68 13.69 -6.40 -28.80
N LYS A 69 12.75 -6.42 -27.83
CA LYS A 69 11.93 -5.24 -27.50
C LYS A 69 12.52 -4.51 -26.31
N GLN A 70 12.88 -3.24 -26.51
CA GLN A 70 13.20 -2.30 -25.43
C GLN A 70 11.89 -1.89 -24.74
N ILE A 71 11.80 -2.08 -23.43
CA ILE A 71 10.63 -1.70 -22.63
C ILE A 71 10.90 -0.40 -21.89
N LEU A 72 12.08 -0.29 -21.27
CA LEU A 72 12.54 0.93 -20.61
C LEU A 72 13.89 1.32 -21.17
N LYS A 73 14.08 2.61 -21.40
CA LYS A 73 15.33 3.15 -21.93
C LYS A 73 15.73 4.40 -21.17
N ASP A 74 16.96 4.41 -20.67
CA ASP A 74 17.62 5.56 -20.06
C ASP A 74 16.74 6.26 -19.00
N ILE A 75 16.13 5.50 -18.07
CA ILE A 75 15.29 6.04 -17.03
C ILE A 75 16.16 6.54 -15.87
N ASP A 76 16.13 7.84 -15.65
CA ASP A 76 16.68 8.49 -14.47
C ASP A 76 15.53 8.87 -13.53
N TRP A 77 15.59 8.44 -12.28
CA TRP A 77 14.57 8.78 -11.28
C TRP A 77 15.14 8.73 -9.88
N GLU A 78 14.90 9.80 -9.11
CA GLU A 78 15.24 9.86 -7.70
C GLU A 78 13.98 10.13 -6.89
N VAL A 79 13.79 9.37 -5.82
CA VAL A 79 12.73 9.54 -4.83
C VAL A 79 13.38 9.69 -3.46
N LYS A 80 13.27 10.87 -2.87
CA LYS A 80 13.77 11.14 -1.52
C LYS A 80 12.81 10.59 -0.47
N ARG A 81 13.32 10.39 0.73
CA ARG A 81 12.52 10.00 1.89
C ARG A 81 11.35 10.96 2.08
N GLY A 82 10.15 10.41 2.25
CA GLY A 82 8.93 11.17 2.47
C GLY A 82 8.31 11.79 1.23
N GLU A 83 8.93 11.72 0.05
CA GLU A 83 8.30 12.24 -1.18
C GLU A 83 7.14 11.36 -1.64
N LYS A 84 6.14 12.03 -2.26
CA LYS A 84 4.94 11.40 -2.81
C LYS A 84 4.87 11.68 -4.30
N TRP A 85 4.99 10.64 -5.10
CA TRP A 85 5.10 10.68 -6.56
C TRP A 85 3.90 10.03 -7.25
N ALA A 86 3.39 10.67 -8.29
CA ALA A 86 2.57 10.01 -9.28
C ALA A 86 3.44 9.47 -10.42
N LEU A 87 3.32 8.19 -10.71
CA LEU A 87 3.94 7.55 -11.86
C LEU A 87 2.90 7.44 -12.98
N LEU A 88 3.11 8.22 -14.02
CA LEU A 88 2.18 8.38 -15.14
C LEU A 88 2.77 7.82 -16.43
N GLY A 89 1.93 7.50 -17.39
CA GLY A 89 2.30 7.02 -18.70
C GLY A 89 1.21 6.18 -19.34
N ALA A 90 1.22 6.05 -20.64
CA ALA A 90 0.25 5.26 -21.39
C ALA A 90 0.28 3.76 -21.00
N ASN A 91 -0.77 3.03 -21.37
CA ASN A 91 -0.78 1.57 -21.24
C ASN A 91 0.36 0.97 -22.07
N GLY A 92 1.11 0.04 -21.47
CA GLY A 92 2.27 -0.57 -22.13
C GLY A 92 3.55 0.29 -22.13
N SER A 93 3.58 1.47 -21.50
CA SER A 93 4.80 2.31 -21.40
C SER A 93 5.89 1.72 -20.48
N GLY A 94 5.61 0.60 -19.80
CA GLY A 94 6.60 -0.04 -18.93
C GLY A 94 6.49 0.31 -17.44
N LYS A 95 5.41 0.96 -16.97
CA LYS A 95 5.21 1.28 -15.54
C LYS A 95 5.33 0.06 -14.64
N SER A 96 4.60 -1.01 -14.94
CA SER A 96 4.66 -2.25 -14.14
C SER A 96 6.04 -2.93 -14.23
N THR A 97 6.73 -2.81 -15.36
CA THR A 97 8.13 -3.27 -15.50
C THR A 97 9.06 -2.45 -14.61
N LEU A 98 8.89 -1.13 -14.57
CA LEU A 98 9.67 -0.25 -13.68
C LEU A 98 9.43 -0.60 -12.21
N LEU A 99 8.16 -0.78 -11.82
CA LEU A 99 7.79 -1.18 -10.46
C LEU A 99 8.35 -2.56 -10.08
N SER A 100 8.39 -3.52 -11.02
CA SER A 100 8.97 -4.84 -10.76
C SER A 100 10.46 -4.80 -10.42
N LEU A 101 11.21 -3.81 -10.94
CA LEU A 101 12.60 -3.56 -10.55
C LEU A 101 12.69 -3.07 -9.10
N VAL A 102 11.78 -2.17 -8.70
CA VAL A 102 11.72 -1.61 -7.34
C VAL A 102 11.29 -2.67 -6.32
N CYS A 103 10.26 -3.47 -6.65
CA CYS A 103 9.71 -4.52 -5.78
C CYS A 103 10.62 -5.76 -5.67
N ALA A 104 11.79 -5.76 -6.32
CA ALA A 104 12.73 -6.88 -6.35
C ALA A 104 12.17 -8.17 -7.01
N ASP A 105 11.20 -8.03 -7.90
CA ASP A 105 10.59 -9.14 -8.64
C ASP A 105 11.22 -9.34 -10.03
N ASN A 106 12.08 -8.42 -10.47
CA ASN A 106 12.72 -8.46 -11.78
C ASN A 106 14.24 -8.62 -11.65
N PRO A 107 14.82 -9.72 -12.16
CA PRO A 107 16.26 -9.97 -12.07
C PRO A 107 17.13 -8.95 -12.85
N GLN A 108 16.56 -8.24 -13.83
CA GLN A 108 17.29 -7.18 -14.52
C GLN A 108 17.63 -5.99 -13.61
N ALA A 109 17.07 -5.91 -12.41
CA ALA A 109 17.47 -4.93 -11.40
C ALA A 109 18.96 -5.02 -11.05
N TYR A 110 19.55 -6.21 -11.10
CA TYR A 110 20.99 -6.42 -10.82
C TYR A 110 21.93 -5.98 -11.96
N ALA A 111 21.40 -5.87 -13.17
CA ALA A 111 22.14 -5.40 -14.35
C ALA A 111 22.04 -3.88 -14.54
N ASN A 112 21.29 -3.20 -13.69
CA ASN A 112 21.03 -1.77 -13.75
C ASN A 112 21.63 -1.03 -12.54
N ASP A 113 21.84 0.27 -12.70
CA ASP A 113 22.28 1.12 -11.58
C ASP A 113 21.06 1.61 -10.79
N ILE A 114 20.67 0.79 -9.81
CA ILE A 114 19.51 1.03 -8.95
C ILE A 114 19.96 0.95 -7.49
N CYS A 115 19.62 1.97 -6.72
CA CYS A 115 19.73 1.97 -5.27
C CYS A 115 18.34 2.03 -4.65
N LEU A 116 18.12 1.20 -3.63
CA LEU A 116 16.92 1.23 -2.77
C LEU A 116 17.37 1.50 -1.34
N PHE A 117 16.78 2.53 -0.72
CA PHE A 117 17.12 2.94 0.64
C PHE A 117 18.63 3.17 0.80
N ASP A 118 19.23 3.91 -0.15
CA ASP A 118 20.66 4.21 -0.30
C ASP A 118 21.58 2.98 -0.43
N ARG A 119 21.03 1.78 -0.65
CA ARG A 119 21.80 0.56 -0.90
C ARG A 119 21.70 0.14 -2.36
N LYS A 120 22.85 -0.06 -3.01
CA LYS A 120 22.90 -0.53 -4.39
C LYS A 120 22.35 -1.95 -4.50
N ARG A 121 21.55 -2.22 -5.53
CA ARG A 121 21.04 -3.56 -5.81
C ARG A 121 22.20 -4.54 -6.07
N GLY A 122 22.17 -5.69 -5.35
CA GLY A 122 23.23 -6.69 -5.46
C GLY A 122 24.39 -6.47 -4.51
N SER A 123 24.30 -5.54 -3.54
CA SER A 123 25.36 -5.33 -2.52
C SER A 123 25.27 -6.27 -1.31
N GLY A 124 24.49 -7.36 -1.42
CA GLY A 124 24.35 -8.37 -0.37
C GLY A 124 23.00 -8.34 0.35
N GLU A 125 22.11 -7.41 0.02
CA GLU A 125 20.74 -7.39 0.56
C GLU A 125 19.91 -8.56 0.04
N SER A 126 19.06 -9.12 0.89
CA SER A 126 18.12 -10.15 0.50
C SER A 126 16.86 -9.54 -0.12
N ILE A 127 16.20 -10.28 -1.04
CA ILE A 127 14.89 -9.88 -1.59
C ILE A 127 13.88 -9.65 -0.46
N TRP A 128 13.93 -10.47 0.58
CA TRP A 128 13.04 -10.37 1.73
C TRP A 128 13.28 -9.11 2.56
N SER A 129 14.53 -8.66 2.70
CA SER A 129 14.86 -7.43 3.42
C SER A 129 14.30 -6.19 2.70
N ILE A 130 14.26 -6.23 1.37
CA ILE A 130 13.66 -5.18 0.55
C ILE A 130 12.13 -5.23 0.66
N LYS A 131 11.53 -6.41 0.47
CA LYS A 131 10.06 -6.57 0.51
C LYS A 131 9.47 -6.15 1.86
N LYS A 132 10.17 -6.39 2.97
CA LYS A 132 9.74 -5.92 4.29
C LYS A 132 9.57 -4.39 4.37
N ARG A 133 10.33 -3.65 3.59
CA ARG A 133 10.33 -2.17 3.56
C ARG A 133 9.37 -1.59 2.52
N ILE A 134 8.72 -2.41 1.71
CA ILE A 134 7.84 -1.98 0.62
C ILE A 134 6.43 -2.54 0.85
N GLY A 135 5.43 -1.66 0.95
CA GLY A 135 4.03 -2.04 0.83
C GLY A 135 3.62 -1.95 -0.64
N TYR A 136 3.12 -3.03 -1.22
CA TYR A 136 2.79 -3.07 -2.64
C TYR A 136 1.40 -3.66 -2.88
N ILE A 137 0.64 -3.01 -3.77
CA ILE A 137 -0.60 -3.55 -4.34
C ILE A 137 -0.58 -3.36 -5.85
N SER A 138 -1.04 -4.39 -6.59
CA SER A 138 -1.28 -4.34 -8.04
C SER A 138 -2.71 -4.74 -8.37
N PRO A 139 -3.21 -4.43 -9.57
CA PRO A 139 -4.54 -4.84 -10.02
C PRO A 139 -4.77 -6.34 -9.94
N GLU A 140 -3.72 -7.12 -10.18
CA GLU A 140 -3.80 -8.59 -10.28
C GLU A 140 -3.73 -9.29 -8.92
N MET A 141 -3.39 -8.57 -7.85
CA MET A 141 -3.10 -9.19 -6.56
C MET A 141 -4.26 -10.01 -6.01
N HIS A 142 -5.52 -9.62 -6.27
CA HIS A 142 -6.69 -10.37 -5.81
C HIS A 142 -6.80 -11.77 -6.43
N HIS A 143 -6.26 -12.00 -7.64
CA HIS A 143 -6.29 -13.31 -8.30
C HIS A 143 -5.39 -14.34 -7.61
N TYR A 144 -4.43 -13.89 -6.80
CA TYR A 144 -3.51 -14.78 -6.10
C TYR A 144 -4.05 -15.30 -4.77
N TYR A 145 -5.07 -14.62 -4.20
CA TYR A 145 -5.72 -15.09 -2.97
C TYR A 145 -6.74 -16.17 -3.29
N ARG A 146 -6.35 -17.44 -3.13
CA ARG A 146 -7.20 -18.61 -3.39
C ARG A 146 -7.66 -19.33 -2.12
N GLN A 147 -7.15 -18.91 -0.96
CA GLN A 147 -7.49 -19.50 0.32
C GLN A 147 -8.72 -18.81 0.91
N ASP A 148 -9.64 -19.60 1.47
CA ASP A 148 -10.82 -19.09 2.17
C ASP A 148 -10.43 -18.71 3.61
N ILE A 149 -9.72 -17.61 3.74
CA ILE A 149 -9.32 -17.02 5.04
C ILE A 149 -10.08 -15.73 5.28
N SER A 150 -10.27 -15.36 6.55
CA SER A 150 -10.93 -14.11 6.91
C SER A 150 -10.14 -12.88 6.42
N CYS A 151 -10.86 -11.78 6.16
CA CYS A 151 -10.25 -10.52 5.74
C CYS A 151 -9.19 -10.01 6.73
N LEU A 152 -9.40 -10.20 8.04
CA LEU A 152 -8.42 -9.88 9.07
C LEU A 152 -7.10 -10.63 8.84
N LYS A 153 -7.17 -11.92 8.52
CA LYS A 153 -5.99 -12.73 8.21
C LYS A 153 -5.32 -12.31 6.90
N VAL A 154 -6.11 -11.88 5.91
CA VAL A 154 -5.55 -11.29 4.68
C VAL A 154 -4.76 -10.03 4.99
N VAL A 155 -5.29 -9.12 5.81
CA VAL A 155 -4.57 -7.91 6.24
C VAL A 155 -3.31 -8.27 7.02
N ALA A 156 -3.40 -9.16 8.01
CA ALA A 156 -2.26 -9.60 8.80
C ALA A 156 -1.15 -10.27 7.98
N SER A 157 -1.49 -10.89 6.83
CA SER A 157 -0.48 -11.45 5.92
C SER A 157 0.49 -10.40 5.36
N GLY A 158 0.13 -9.12 5.44
CA GLY A 158 0.97 -7.99 5.06
C GLY A 158 2.27 -7.88 5.87
N TYR A 159 2.30 -8.36 7.12
CA TYR A 159 3.52 -8.41 7.93
C TYR A 159 4.57 -9.36 7.38
N PHE A 160 4.15 -10.37 6.64
CA PHE A 160 5.01 -11.44 6.14
C PHE A 160 5.32 -11.34 4.65
N ASP A 161 4.75 -10.36 3.94
CA ASP A 161 4.87 -10.18 2.49
C ASP A 161 4.46 -11.42 1.67
N THR A 162 3.60 -12.26 2.23
CA THR A 162 3.11 -13.47 1.59
C THR A 162 1.68 -13.28 1.08
N ILE A 163 1.34 -13.94 -0.02
CA ILE A 163 -0.03 -14.07 -0.49
C ILE A 163 -0.67 -15.21 0.30
N GLY A 164 -1.55 -14.86 1.24
CA GLY A 164 -2.09 -15.79 2.24
C GLY A 164 -1.26 -15.82 3.52
N LEU A 165 -1.86 -16.33 4.59
CA LEU A 165 -1.25 -16.39 5.92
C LEU A 165 -0.65 -17.77 6.15
N TYR A 166 0.61 -17.97 5.76
CA TYR A 166 1.36 -19.22 5.96
C TYR A 166 2.08 -19.29 7.31
N ARG A 167 2.16 -18.17 8.04
CA ARG A 167 2.69 -18.08 9.39
C ARG A 167 1.59 -17.60 10.32
N GLN A 168 1.59 -18.11 11.54
CA GLN A 168 0.64 -17.66 12.54
C GLN A 168 0.99 -16.22 12.96
N ALA A 169 0.07 -15.29 12.73
CA ALA A 169 0.20 -13.93 13.23
C ALA A 169 0.06 -13.92 14.75
N SER A 170 0.85 -13.09 15.45
CA SER A 170 0.69 -12.89 16.87
C SER A 170 -0.64 -12.19 17.19
N GLN A 171 -1.08 -12.27 18.44
CA GLN A 171 -2.29 -11.56 18.89
C GLN A 171 -2.14 -10.04 18.70
N GLU A 172 -0.94 -9.51 18.96
CA GLU A 172 -0.62 -8.09 18.74
C GLU A 172 -0.76 -7.72 17.25
N GLN A 173 -0.21 -8.54 16.35
CA GLN A 173 -0.34 -8.32 14.90
C GLN A 173 -1.80 -8.38 14.41
N LEU A 174 -2.61 -9.29 14.96
CA LEU A 174 -4.04 -9.36 14.64
C LEU A 174 -4.79 -8.14 15.17
N HIS A 175 -4.45 -7.66 16.36
CA HIS A 175 -5.02 -6.44 16.92
C HIS A 175 -4.68 -5.23 16.05
N GLU A 176 -3.41 -5.02 15.74
CA GLU A 176 -2.97 -3.92 14.86
C GLU A 176 -3.60 -3.99 13.45
N ALA A 177 -3.75 -5.22 12.90
CA ALA A 177 -4.44 -5.41 11.63
C ALA A 177 -5.91 -5.00 11.70
N PHE A 178 -6.60 -5.32 12.81
CA PHE A 178 -7.98 -4.91 13.02
C PHE A 178 -8.10 -3.39 13.19
N GLU A 179 -7.20 -2.75 13.95
CA GLU A 179 -7.16 -1.29 14.08
C GLU A 179 -6.95 -0.63 12.71
N MET A 180 -6.04 -1.16 11.87
CA MET A 180 -5.84 -0.66 10.52
C MET A 180 -7.09 -0.83 9.66
N MET A 181 -7.80 -1.97 9.77
CA MET A 181 -9.09 -2.16 9.10
C MET A 181 -10.12 -1.13 9.59
N SER A 182 -10.14 -0.82 10.87
CA SER A 182 -11.03 0.18 11.45
C SER A 182 -10.74 1.57 10.91
N LEU A 183 -9.47 1.96 10.81
CA LEU A 183 -9.04 3.22 10.22
C LEU A 183 -9.51 3.36 8.76
N PHE A 184 -9.52 2.27 8.01
CA PHE A 184 -9.98 2.22 6.63
C PHE A 184 -11.46 1.87 6.47
N HIS A 185 -12.26 1.98 7.56
CA HIS A 185 -13.69 1.67 7.59
C HIS A 185 -14.02 0.25 7.07
N ALA A 186 -13.10 -0.69 7.23
CA ALA A 186 -13.20 -2.08 6.79
C ALA A 186 -13.37 -3.08 7.96
N ALA A 187 -13.53 -2.61 9.21
CA ALA A 187 -13.63 -3.47 10.40
C ALA A 187 -14.78 -4.48 10.30
N HIS A 188 -15.90 -4.09 9.70
CA HIS A 188 -17.07 -4.96 9.50
C HIS A 188 -16.79 -6.18 8.60
N LEU A 189 -15.69 -6.16 7.86
CA LEU A 189 -15.25 -7.26 7.01
C LEU A 189 -14.31 -8.24 7.73
N ALA A 190 -13.86 -7.96 8.95
CA ALA A 190 -12.77 -8.67 9.61
C ALA A 190 -12.95 -10.20 9.62
N ASP A 191 -14.12 -10.68 10.01
CA ASP A 191 -14.44 -12.11 10.09
C ASP A 191 -14.98 -12.69 8.79
N LYS A 192 -15.33 -11.84 7.81
CA LYS A 192 -15.87 -12.30 6.53
C LYS A 192 -14.80 -13.05 5.74
N PRO A 193 -15.12 -14.23 5.18
CA PRO A 193 -14.22 -14.93 4.26
C PRO A 193 -13.88 -14.03 3.06
N PHE A 194 -12.60 -13.88 2.74
CA PHE A 194 -12.15 -12.95 1.68
C PHE A 194 -12.77 -13.26 0.32
N LEU A 195 -12.93 -14.55 -0.02
CA LEU A 195 -13.50 -14.95 -1.30
C LEU A 195 -15.02 -14.71 -1.40
N GLN A 196 -15.70 -14.48 -0.26
CA GLN A 196 -17.13 -14.12 -0.22
C GLN A 196 -17.34 -12.61 -0.26
N CYS A 197 -16.28 -11.82 -0.24
CA CYS A 197 -16.34 -10.38 -0.40
C CYS A 197 -16.60 -10.00 -1.85
N SER A 198 -17.34 -8.89 -2.06
CA SER A 198 -17.42 -8.26 -3.37
C SER A 198 -16.04 -7.80 -3.84
N TYR A 199 -15.86 -7.64 -5.14
CA TYR A 199 -14.59 -7.17 -5.71
C TYR A 199 -14.07 -5.88 -5.05
N GLY A 200 -14.97 -4.92 -4.81
CA GLY A 200 -14.61 -3.67 -4.13
C GLY A 200 -14.21 -3.86 -2.67
N GLU A 201 -14.87 -4.78 -1.92
CA GLU A 201 -14.46 -5.12 -0.55
C GLU A 201 -13.09 -5.81 -0.55
N GLN A 202 -12.87 -6.76 -1.46
CA GLN A 202 -11.56 -7.42 -1.61
C GLN A 202 -10.46 -6.39 -1.89
N ARG A 203 -10.73 -5.44 -2.79
CA ARG A 203 -9.78 -4.38 -3.14
C ARG A 203 -9.46 -3.49 -1.94
N LEU A 204 -10.47 -3.11 -1.16
CA LEU A 204 -10.28 -2.34 0.07
C LEU A 204 -9.44 -3.11 1.10
N VAL A 205 -9.72 -4.39 1.33
CA VAL A 205 -8.95 -5.25 2.25
C VAL A 205 -7.49 -5.37 1.81
N LEU A 206 -7.22 -5.54 0.50
CA LEU A 206 -5.87 -5.58 -0.03
C LEU A 206 -5.15 -4.23 0.07
N LEU A 207 -5.89 -3.12 -0.05
CA LEU A 207 -5.34 -1.79 0.20
C LEU A 207 -4.91 -1.64 1.66
N VAL A 208 -5.77 -2.01 2.62
CA VAL A 208 -5.44 -1.98 4.07
C VAL A 208 -4.20 -2.82 4.36
N ARG A 209 -4.10 -4.01 3.75
CA ARG A 209 -2.95 -4.91 3.89
C ARG A 209 -1.61 -4.24 3.56
N VAL A 210 -1.59 -3.29 2.62
CA VAL A 210 -0.36 -2.57 2.24
C VAL A 210 0.20 -1.76 3.41
N PHE A 211 -0.69 -1.17 4.20
CA PHE A 211 -0.32 -0.23 5.27
C PHE A 211 -0.03 -0.90 6.61
N VAL A 212 -0.48 -2.15 6.83
CA VAL A 212 -0.44 -2.81 8.14
C VAL A 212 0.97 -2.90 8.74
N LYS A 213 1.99 -3.09 7.94
CA LYS A 213 3.40 -3.16 8.39
C LYS A 213 4.10 -1.81 8.44
N ARG A 214 3.39 -0.70 8.13
CA ARG A 214 3.92 0.68 8.11
C ARG A 214 5.21 0.82 7.30
N PRO A 215 5.18 0.44 6.03
CA PRO A 215 6.40 0.39 5.24
C PRO A 215 6.92 1.79 4.95
N PRO A 216 8.24 2.00 4.90
CA PRO A 216 8.83 3.29 4.52
C PRO A 216 8.58 3.67 3.05
N LEU A 217 8.26 2.70 2.19
CA LEU A 217 7.81 2.93 0.81
C LEU A 217 6.49 2.21 0.56
N VAL A 218 5.50 2.95 0.11
CA VAL A 218 4.22 2.43 -0.39
C VAL A 218 4.15 2.60 -1.90
N ILE A 219 3.81 1.52 -2.59
CA ILE A 219 3.59 1.51 -4.04
C ILE A 219 2.17 1.04 -4.29
N LEU A 220 1.35 1.92 -4.85
CA LEU A 220 -0.05 1.67 -5.17
C LEU A 220 -0.23 1.68 -6.68
N ASP A 221 -0.31 0.50 -7.28
CA ASP A 221 -0.53 0.34 -8.73
C ASP A 221 -2.02 0.18 -9.01
N GLU A 222 -2.63 1.23 -9.55
CA GLU A 222 -4.06 1.36 -9.84
C GLU A 222 -4.95 0.93 -8.65
N PRO A 223 -4.75 1.47 -7.44
CA PRO A 223 -5.37 0.94 -6.22
C PRO A 223 -6.90 1.05 -6.23
N LEU A 224 -7.46 1.97 -7.00
CA LEU A 224 -8.89 2.27 -7.04
C LEU A 224 -9.63 1.55 -8.18
N HIS A 225 -8.92 0.75 -8.97
CA HIS A 225 -9.54 0.01 -10.07
C HIS A 225 -10.65 -0.91 -9.55
N GLY A 226 -11.85 -0.81 -10.17
CA GLY A 226 -13.00 -1.63 -9.82
C GLY A 226 -13.78 -1.20 -8.56
N LEU A 227 -13.41 -0.08 -7.92
CA LEU A 227 -14.20 0.52 -6.85
C LEU A 227 -15.30 1.42 -7.43
N ASP A 228 -16.47 1.46 -6.77
CA ASP A 228 -17.49 2.46 -7.03
C ASP A 228 -17.04 3.86 -6.59
N ALA A 229 -17.76 4.90 -7.05
CA ALA A 229 -17.36 6.28 -6.81
C ALA A 229 -17.29 6.66 -5.32
N GLY A 230 -18.15 6.07 -4.47
CA GLY A 230 -18.13 6.31 -3.02
C GLY A 230 -16.86 5.73 -2.38
N LYS A 231 -16.58 4.45 -2.66
CA LYS A 231 -15.39 3.77 -2.16
C LYS A 231 -14.09 4.38 -2.70
N LYS A 232 -14.07 4.85 -3.97
CA LYS A 232 -12.92 5.57 -4.52
C LYS A 232 -12.60 6.82 -3.70
N ARG A 233 -13.61 7.67 -3.43
CA ARG A 233 -13.42 8.89 -2.63
C ARG A 233 -12.93 8.58 -1.22
N LEU A 234 -13.53 7.57 -0.56
CA LEU A 234 -13.09 7.13 0.75
C LEU A 234 -11.62 6.66 0.73
N ALA A 235 -11.28 5.76 -0.18
CA ALA A 235 -9.92 5.23 -0.30
C ALA A 235 -8.90 6.33 -0.57
N LEU A 236 -9.21 7.27 -1.48
CA LEU A 236 -8.36 8.45 -1.75
C LEU A 236 -8.13 9.29 -0.50
N HIS A 237 -9.20 9.58 0.23
CA HIS A 237 -9.11 10.37 1.47
C HIS A 237 -8.22 9.68 2.51
N LEU A 238 -8.39 8.38 2.71
CA LEU A 238 -7.61 7.60 3.67
C LEU A 238 -6.14 7.47 3.27
N ILE A 239 -5.86 7.25 1.98
CA ILE A 239 -4.49 7.26 1.45
C ILE A 239 -3.85 8.63 1.67
N ASP A 240 -4.59 9.69 1.37
CA ASP A 240 -4.11 11.07 1.53
C ASP A 240 -3.78 11.39 3.00
N GLN A 241 -4.69 11.07 3.93
CA GLN A 241 -4.43 11.23 5.36
C GLN A 241 -3.21 10.45 5.82
N TYR A 242 -3.16 9.14 5.52
CA TYR A 242 -2.04 8.30 5.94
C TYR A 242 -0.69 8.81 5.42
N CYS A 243 -0.63 9.19 4.15
CA CYS A 243 0.62 9.61 3.52
C CYS A 243 1.02 11.04 3.86
N ARG A 244 0.07 11.93 4.17
CA ARG A 244 0.35 13.33 4.53
C ARG A 244 1.04 13.42 5.89
N ASP A 245 0.55 12.66 6.85
CA ASP A 245 0.98 12.74 8.25
C ASP A 245 2.14 11.79 8.57
N SER A 246 2.60 11.01 7.58
CA SER A 246 3.69 10.04 7.75
C SER A 246 4.95 10.42 6.96
N SER A 247 6.12 9.96 7.42
CA SER A 247 7.37 10.02 6.67
C SER A 247 7.45 8.95 5.56
N THR A 248 6.38 8.18 5.36
CA THR A 248 6.28 7.16 4.31
C THR A 248 6.38 7.81 2.93
N SER A 249 7.21 7.28 2.07
CA SER A 249 7.26 7.67 0.66
C SER A 249 6.18 6.93 -0.11
N LEU A 250 5.59 7.59 -1.11
CA LEU A 250 4.51 7.03 -1.93
C LEU A 250 4.86 7.08 -3.41
N ILE A 251 4.67 5.97 -4.10
CA ILE A 251 4.59 5.90 -5.56
C ILE A 251 3.17 5.47 -5.91
N TYR A 252 2.41 6.39 -6.48
CA TYR A 252 1.03 6.19 -6.87
C TYR A 252 0.90 6.10 -8.38
N VAL A 253 0.37 5.00 -8.88
CA VAL A 253 0.20 4.77 -10.32
C VAL A 253 -1.28 4.81 -10.68
N THR A 254 -1.63 5.67 -11.61
CA THR A 254 -2.99 5.76 -12.15
C THR A 254 -2.95 6.30 -13.58
N HIS A 255 -4.02 6.06 -14.31
CA HIS A 255 -4.28 6.67 -15.62
C HIS A 255 -5.19 7.89 -15.52
N TYR A 256 -5.78 8.14 -14.35
CA TYR A 256 -6.77 9.18 -14.11
C TYR A 256 -6.19 10.25 -13.19
N GLU A 257 -6.11 11.49 -13.66
CA GLU A 257 -5.57 12.60 -12.86
C GLU A 257 -6.43 12.91 -11.62
N GLU A 258 -7.75 12.73 -11.73
CA GLU A 258 -8.72 12.91 -10.66
C GLU A 258 -8.59 11.86 -9.52
N GLU A 259 -7.88 10.77 -9.78
CA GLU A 259 -7.61 9.72 -8.79
C GLU A 259 -6.28 9.91 -8.05
N ILE A 260 -5.56 11.01 -8.29
CA ILE A 260 -4.31 11.28 -7.59
C ILE A 260 -4.60 11.88 -6.23
N PRO A 261 -4.11 11.28 -5.11
CA PRO A 261 -4.28 11.85 -3.77
C PRO A 261 -3.68 13.26 -3.66
N ALA A 262 -4.28 14.12 -2.85
CA ALA A 262 -3.86 15.52 -2.70
C ALA A 262 -2.45 15.65 -2.09
N CYS A 263 -1.96 14.66 -1.32
CA CYS A 263 -0.60 14.63 -0.81
C CYS A 263 0.48 14.43 -1.88
N VAL A 264 0.10 14.01 -3.11
CA VAL A 264 1.04 13.73 -4.20
C VAL A 264 1.38 15.03 -4.93
N GLY A 265 2.58 15.55 -4.71
CA GLY A 265 3.05 16.80 -5.33
C GLY A 265 4.01 16.62 -6.51
N LEU A 266 4.54 15.42 -6.72
CA LEU A 266 5.58 15.14 -7.72
C LEU A 266 5.08 14.18 -8.79
N ARG A 267 5.59 14.32 -10.01
CA ARG A 267 5.15 13.49 -11.15
C ARG A 267 6.35 12.92 -11.90
N LYS A 268 6.32 11.63 -12.20
CA LYS A 268 7.21 10.95 -13.12
C LYS A 268 6.41 10.41 -14.30
N ILE A 269 6.80 10.80 -15.50
CA ILE A 269 6.16 10.33 -16.73
C ILE A 269 7.10 9.34 -17.41
N ILE A 270 6.59 8.16 -17.74
CA ILE A 270 7.31 7.18 -18.56
C ILE A 270 6.89 7.41 -20.01
N PRO A 271 7.84 7.78 -20.89
CA PRO A 271 7.55 7.96 -22.31
C PRO A 271 7.14 6.62 -22.93
N GLN A 272 6.32 6.67 -23.98
CA GLN A 272 6.11 5.51 -24.83
C GLN A 272 7.42 5.19 -25.57
N GLY A 273 7.87 3.95 -25.45
CA GLY A 273 9.03 3.45 -26.19
C GLY A 273 8.74 3.20 -27.66
#